data_2e98e4505df4d722b122beedb68aa9fe
#
_entry.id   2e98e4505df4d722b122beedb68aa9fe
#
_cell.length_a   1.000
_cell.length_b   1.000
_cell.length_c   1.000
_cell.angle_alpha   90.00
_cell.angle_beta   90.00
_cell.angle_gamma   90.00
#
_symmetry.space_group_name_H-M   'P 1'
#
loop_
_entity.id
_entity.type
_entity.pdbx_description
1 polymer ?
#
loop_
_entity_poly.entity_id
_entity_poly.type
_entity_poly.pdbx_seq_one_letter_code
_entity_poly.pdbx_strand_id
1 'polypeptide(L)'
;MSENSFKERFLNLTQWVYIDENLKTVFSHAGISSVWMNNAHVDNIYNINQLKPSELFAFIADSPYDYYGNSVTQPPVWIRPQTLCTCNIKDWDQVVGHTPVKQDIINIKESTKYKRNIWLCDALGINKYLIINNGIFIPSKL
;
A
#
# COMPACT_ATOMS: atom_id res chain seq x y z
N MET A 1 -6.98 27.26 -16.82
CA MET A 1 -7.68 26.39 -15.87
C MET A 1 -7.40 26.93 -14.47
N SER A 2 -8.42 27.19 -13.64
CA SER A 2 -8.16 27.64 -12.28
C SER A 2 -7.53 26.51 -11.44
N GLU A 3 -6.72 26.86 -10.45
CA GLU A 3 -6.07 25.91 -9.53
C GLU A 3 -7.09 24.96 -8.86
N ASN A 4 -8.25 25.48 -8.47
CA ASN A 4 -9.34 24.70 -7.90
C ASN A 4 -9.91 23.67 -8.90
N SER A 5 -10.06 24.02 -10.18
CA SER A 5 -10.55 23.11 -11.21
C SER A 5 -9.56 21.96 -11.47
N PHE A 6 -8.25 22.21 -11.44
CA PHE A 6 -7.24 21.17 -11.58
C PHE A 6 -7.26 20.22 -10.37
N LYS A 7 -7.31 20.78 -9.15
CA LYS A 7 -7.33 20.02 -7.91
C LYS A 7 -8.56 19.10 -7.82
N GLU A 8 -9.75 19.61 -8.15
CA GLU A 8 -10.97 18.82 -8.18
C GLU A 8 -10.91 17.69 -9.19
N ARG A 9 -10.43 17.96 -10.42
CA ARG A 9 -10.27 16.93 -11.45
C ARG A 9 -9.26 15.86 -11.03
N PHE A 10 -8.14 16.26 -10.44
CA PHE A 10 -7.12 15.34 -9.97
C PHE A 10 -7.68 14.42 -8.88
N LEU A 11 -8.36 14.97 -7.87
CA LEU A 11 -8.95 14.19 -6.78
C LEU A 11 -10.03 13.21 -7.27
N ASN A 12 -10.81 13.61 -8.29
CA ASN A 12 -11.83 12.73 -8.87
C ASN A 12 -11.27 11.60 -9.73
N LEU A 13 -10.01 11.71 -10.18
CA LEU A 13 -9.33 10.70 -11.00
C LEU A 13 -8.38 9.81 -10.19
N THR A 14 -8.11 10.14 -8.93
CA THR A 14 -7.20 9.39 -8.07
C THR A 14 -7.95 8.44 -7.15
N GLN A 15 -7.33 7.32 -6.85
CA GLN A 15 -7.79 6.35 -5.87
C GLN A 15 -6.67 6.12 -4.84
N TRP A 16 -7.05 5.87 -3.59
CA TRP A 16 -6.11 5.51 -2.54
C TRP A 16 -5.56 4.10 -2.73
N VAL A 17 -6.40 3.22 -3.24
CA VAL A 17 -6.06 1.83 -3.55
C VAL A 17 -6.71 1.42 -4.86
N TYR A 18 -6.02 0.61 -5.64
CA TYR A 18 -6.61 -0.12 -6.77
C TYR A 18 -6.79 -1.59 -6.39
N ILE A 19 -7.96 -2.14 -6.65
CA ILE A 19 -8.33 -3.51 -6.26
C ILE A 19 -8.56 -4.33 -7.51
N ASP A 20 -7.77 -5.38 -7.68
CA ASP A 20 -7.97 -6.38 -8.72
C ASP A 20 -8.57 -7.65 -8.12
N GLU A 21 -9.86 -7.85 -8.38
CA GLU A 21 -10.63 -8.99 -7.88
C GLU A 21 -10.17 -10.33 -8.46
N ASN A 22 -9.76 -10.34 -9.72
CA ASN A 22 -9.34 -11.56 -10.38
C ASN A 22 -8.01 -12.06 -9.82
N LEU A 23 -7.12 -11.14 -9.50
CA LEU A 23 -5.82 -11.45 -8.89
C LEU A 23 -5.90 -11.57 -7.37
N LYS A 24 -7.01 -11.19 -6.75
CA LYS A 24 -7.09 -11.02 -5.29
C LYS A 24 -5.94 -10.17 -4.74
N THR A 25 -5.63 -9.10 -5.46
CA THR A 25 -4.49 -8.23 -5.18
C THR A 25 -4.94 -6.79 -5.04
N VAL A 26 -4.41 -6.10 -4.04
CA VAL A 26 -4.60 -4.67 -3.83
C VAL A 26 -3.28 -3.92 -4.05
N PHE A 27 -3.36 -2.83 -4.79
CA PHE A 27 -2.26 -1.92 -5.06
C PHE A 27 -2.45 -0.67 -4.23
N SER A 28 -1.43 -0.30 -3.47
CA SER A 28 -1.45 0.89 -2.63
C SER A 28 -0.06 1.53 -2.56
N HIS A 29 0.01 2.77 -2.06
CA HIS A 29 1.29 3.46 -1.95
C HIS A 29 2.27 2.73 -1.04
N ALA A 30 1.87 2.37 0.19
CA ALA A 30 2.77 1.78 1.19
C ALA A 30 2.31 0.42 1.75
N GLY A 31 1.03 0.07 1.60
CA GLY A 31 0.47 -1.19 2.09
C GLY A 31 -0.64 -1.01 3.12
N ILE A 32 -1.51 -2.00 3.23
CA ILE A 32 -2.68 -1.96 4.10
C ILE A 32 -2.46 -2.86 5.30
N SER A 33 -2.47 -2.25 6.49
CA SER A 33 -2.44 -2.91 7.79
C SER A 33 -3.86 -3.24 8.25
N SER A 34 -4.08 -4.47 8.72
CA SER A 34 -5.34 -4.86 9.34
C SER A 34 -5.63 -4.10 10.65
N VAL A 35 -4.58 -3.69 11.36
CA VAL A 35 -4.70 -2.89 12.59
C VAL A 35 -5.12 -1.47 12.26
N TRP A 36 -4.52 -0.86 11.22
CA TRP A 36 -4.97 0.46 10.75
C TRP A 36 -6.43 0.43 10.31
N MET A 37 -6.85 -0.57 9.52
CA MET A 37 -8.25 -0.70 9.10
C MET A 37 -9.20 -0.71 10.29
N ASN A 38 -8.89 -1.50 11.32
CA ASN A 38 -9.71 -1.57 12.53
C ASN A 38 -9.80 -0.21 13.25
N ASN A 39 -8.67 0.47 13.40
CA ASN A 39 -8.63 1.76 14.08
C ASN A 39 -9.30 2.88 13.27
N ALA A 40 -9.24 2.81 11.97
CA ALA A 40 -9.91 3.74 11.06
C ALA A 40 -11.39 3.40 10.81
N HIS A 41 -11.91 2.35 11.45
CA HIS A 41 -13.28 1.84 11.25
C HIS A 41 -13.58 1.50 9.79
N VAL A 42 -12.60 0.94 9.09
CA VAL A 42 -12.71 0.50 7.70
C VAL A 42 -12.99 -1.00 7.68
N ASP A 43 -14.22 -1.38 7.41
CA ASP A 43 -14.68 -2.78 7.50
C ASP A 43 -14.15 -3.65 6.35
N ASN A 44 -13.90 -3.05 5.19
CA ASN A 44 -13.35 -3.75 4.03
C ASN A 44 -12.51 -2.82 3.15
N ILE A 45 -11.68 -3.39 2.27
CA ILE A 45 -10.74 -2.62 1.43
C ILE A 45 -11.42 -1.67 0.44
N TYR A 46 -12.65 -1.94 0.03
CA TYR A 46 -13.38 -1.08 -0.91
C TYR A 46 -13.75 0.26 -0.29
N ASN A 47 -13.92 0.30 1.04
CA ASN A 47 -14.27 1.52 1.77
C ASN A 47 -13.07 2.48 1.90
N ILE A 48 -11.85 2.02 1.65
CA ILE A 48 -10.66 2.89 1.71
C ILE A 48 -10.76 4.05 0.73
N ASN A 49 -11.26 3.81 -0.48
CA ASN A 49 -11.43 4.86 -1.50
C ASN A 49 -12.52 5.89 -1.18
N GLN A 50 -13.36 5.63 -0.18
CA GLN A 50 -14.39 6.56 0.30
C GLN A 50 -13.88 7.50 1.39
N LEU A 51 -12.69 7.24 1.95
CA LEU A 51 -12.09 8.08 2.98
C LEU A 51 -11.69 9.44 2.43
N LYS A 52 -11.95 10.48 3.21
CA LYS A 52 -11.40 11.81 2.93
C LYS A 52 -9.89 11.81 3.17
N PRO A 53 -9.15 12.73 2.53
CA PRO A 53 -7.71 12.86 2.79
C PRO A 53 -7.36 13.00 4.27
N SER A 54 -8.15 13.78 5.03
CA SER A 54 -7.93 13.95 6.47
C SER A 54 -8.09 12.67 7.28
N GLU A 55 -8.94 11.76 6.84
CA GLU A 55 -9.15 10.46 7.49
C GLU A 55 -8.02 9.48 7.13
N LEU A 56 -7.64 9.44 5.84
CA LEU A 56 -6.58 8.57 5.37
C LEU A 56 -5.20 8.96 5.94
N PHE A 57 -4.92 10.26 6.03
CA PHE A 57 -3.66 10.79 6.56
C PHE A 57 -3.66 10.99 8.08
N ALA A 58 -4.71 10.61 8.78
CA ALA A 58 -4.69 10.58 10.23
C ALA A 58 -3.70 9.52 10.71
N PHE A 59 -2.55 9.96 11.22
CA PHE A 59 -1.56 9.07 11.83
C PHE A 59 -2.04 8.66 13.21
N ILE A 60 -2.47 7.41 13.33
CA ILE A 60 -2.76 6.79 14.61
C ILE A 60 -1.47 6.11 15.04
N ALA A 61 -0.62 6.83 15.78
CA ALA A 61 0.64 6.31 16.28
C ALA A 61 0.47 5.83 17.73
N ASP A 62 0.98 4.64 18.03
CA ASP A 62 1.04 4.14 19.42
C ASP A 62 2.08 4.90 20.26
N SER A 63 3.02 5.55 19.57
CA SER A 63 4.03 6.40 20.17
C SER A 63 4.15 7.72 19.41
N PRO A 64 4.25 8.87 20.10
CA PRO A 64 4.47 10.16 19.46
C PRO A 64 5.82 10.27 18.73
N TYR A 65 6.70 9.27 18.87
CA TYR A 65 8.02 9.22 18.25
C TYR A 65 8.05 8.37 16.98
N ASP A 66 6.94 7.73 16.59
CA ASP A 66 6.90 6.86 15.41
C ASP A 66 6.56 7.62 14.13
N TYR A 67 7.45 8.52 13.74
CA TYR A 67 7.35 9.27 12.48
C TYR A 67 7.86 8.50 11.27
N TYR A 68 8.40 7.30 11.45
CA TYR A 68 9.07 6.55 10.38
C TYR A 68 8.22 5.45 9.74
N GLY A 69 6.94 5.37 10.10
CA GLY A 69 6.04 4.35 9.55
C GLY A 69 6.18 2.97 10.17
N ASN A 70 6.77 2.86 11.36
CA ASN A 70 7.05 1.59 12.04
C ASN A 70 5.96 1.16 13.03
N SER A 71 4.86 1.88 13.15
CA SER A 71 3.68 1.44 13.91
C SER A 71 2.72 0.63 13.04
N VAL A 72 2.09 -0.37 13.63
CA VAL A 72 1.06 -1.20 12.99
C VAL A 72 -0.22 -0.41 12.64
N THR A 73 -0.39 0.76 13.25
CA THR A 73 -1.53 1.66 13.04
C THR A 73 -1.33 2.65 11.88
N GLN A 74 -0.21 2.59 11.20
CA GLN A 74 0.13 3.52 10.12
C GLN A 74 -0.76 3.31 8.87
N PRO A 75 -1.14 4.41 8.19
CA PRO A 75 -2.03 4.36 7.04
C PRO A 75 -1.36 3.78 5.78
N PRO A 76 -2.15 3.43 4.75
CA PRO A 76 -1.66 2.87 3.49
C PRO A 76 -0.68 3.73 2.70
N VAL A 77 -0.47 4.95 3.12
CA VAL A 77 0.45 5.93 2.50
C VAL A 77 1.78 6.05 3.24
N TRP A 78 1.96 5.36 4.37
CA TRP A 78 3.15 5.58 5.21
C TRP A 78 3.77 4.34 5.85
N ILE A 79 3.05 3.25 6.06
CA ILE A 79 3.54 2.05 6.76
C ILE A 79 4.80 1.47 6.09
N ARG A 80 5.74 0.99 6.90
CA ARG A 80 6.96 0.34 6.41
C ARG A 80 6.80 -1.17 6.25
N PRO A 81 7.54 -1.79 5.30
CA PRO A 81 7.39 -3.22 4.99
C PRO A 81 7.61 -4.14 6.20
N GLN A 82 8.58 -3.84 7.06
CA GLN A 82 8.88 -4.64 8.26
C GLN A 82 7.67 -4.72 9.19
N THR A 83 6.97 -3.59 9.36
CA THR A 83 5.77 -3.53 10.17
C THR A 83 4.58 -4.14 9.46
N LEU A 84 4.41 -3.85 8.17
CA LEU A 84 3.35 -4.41 7.35
C LEU A 84 3.32 -5.94 7.37
N CYS A 85 4.49 -6.60 7.37
CA CYS A 85 4.59 -8.06 7.50
C CYS A 85 3.87 -8.61 8.72
N THR A 86 3.91 -7.89 9.83
CA THR A 86 3.33 -8.35 11.12
C THR A 86 1.82 -8.17 11.20
N CYS A 87 1.25 -7.33 10.35
CA CYS A 87 -0.15 -6.91 10.41
C CYS A 87 -0.83 -6.81 9.03
N ASN A 88 -0.32 -7.52 8.02
CA ASN A 88 -0.93 -7.52 6.69
C ASN A 88 -2.37 -8.06 6.72
N ILE A 89 -3.16 -7.69 5.72
CA ILE A 89 -4.55 -8.18 5.57
C ILE A 89 -4.58 -9.64 5.13
N LYS A 90 -5.62 -10.37 5.54
CA LYS A 90 -5.70 -11.83 5.41
C LYS A 90 -6.01 -12.31 3.99
N ASP A 91 -6.95 -11.65 3.31
CA ASP A 91 -7.59 -12.23 2.13
C ASP A 91 -7.04 -11.69 0.80
N TRP A 92 -6.05 -10.79 0.87
CA TRP A 92 -5.52 -10.07 -0.27
C TRP A 92 -4.00 -10.10 -0.32
N ASP A 93 -3.48 -10.33 -1.51
CA ASP A 93 -2.09 -10.01 -1.82
C ASP A 93 -1.93 -8.49 -1.99
N GLN A 94 -0.72 -7.98 -1.85
CA GLN A 94 -0.46 -6.55 -1.94
C GLN A 94 0.71 -6.24 -2.88
N VAL A 95 0.58 -5.16 -3.64
CA VAL A 95 1.68 -4.55 -4.40
C VAL A 95 1.86 -3.14 -3.88
N VAL A 96 3.06 -2.84 -3.41
CA VAL A 96 3.36 -1.59 -2.68
C VAL A 96 4.64 -0.92 -3.17
N GLY A 97 4.67 0.40 -3.10
CA GLY A 97 5.84 1.24 -3.34
C GLY A 97 6.43 1.81 -2.04
N HIS A 98 6.62 3.13 -1.99
CA HIS A 98 7.00 3.95 -0.84
C HIS A 98 8.38 3.66 -0.23
N THR A 99 8.77 2.42 -0.12
CA THR A 99 10.07 2.03 0.45
C THR A 99 10.96 1.52 -0.68
N PRO A 100 11.99 2.30 -1.09
CA PRO A 100 12.86 1.92 -2.18
C PRO A 100 13.57 0.59 -1.93
N VAL A 101 13.53 -0.28 -2.91
CA VAL A 101 14.33 -1.51 -2.90
C VAL A 101 15.72 -1.22 -3.48
N LYS A 102 16.75 -1.87 -2.92
CA LYS A 102 18.15 -1.55 -3.26
C LYS A 102 18.73 -2.43 -4.37
N GLN A 103 18.22 -3.62 -4.54
CA GLN A 103 18.82 -4.62 -5.45
C GLN A 103 17.81 -5.20 -6.43
N ASP A 104 16.61 -5.54 -5.97
CA ASP A 104 15.57 -6.14 -6.80
C ASP A 104 14.17 -5.88 -6.24
N ILE A 105 13.15 -6.11 -7.08
CA ILE A 105 11.78 -6.25 -6.63
C ILE A 105 11.67 -7.50 -5.77
N ILE A 106 11.06 -7.37 -4.61
CA ILE A 106 11.06 -8.41 -3.58
C ILE A 106 9.63 -8.80 -3.25
N ASN A 107 9.37 -10.11 -3.17
CA ASN A 107 8.17 -10.65 -2.54
C ASN A 107 8.52 -11.11 -1.13
N ILE A 108 7.89 -10.52 -0.14
CA ILE A 108 8.15 -10.80 1.28
C ILE A 108 7.14 -11.75 1.92
N LYS A 109 6.46 -12.57 1.13
CA LYS A 109 5.41 -13.52 1.55
C LYS A 109 5.77 -14.31 2.80
N GLU A 110 6.97 -14.87 2.85
CA GLU A 110 7.41 -15.76 3.94
C GLU A 110 7.51 -15.03 5.29
N SER A 111 7.72 -13.72 5.26
CA SER A 111 7.77 -12.87 6.45
C SER A 111 6.40 -12.38 6.91
N THR A 112 5.33 -12.57 6.11
CA THR A 112 4.01 -12.01 6.42
C THR A 112 3.22 -12.89 7.38
N LYS A 113 2.41 -12.25 8.23
CA LYS A 113 1.57 -12.92 9.23
C LYS A 113 0.63 -13.97 8.61
N TYR A 114 0.00 -13.63 7.48
CA TYR A 114 -0.99 -14.50 6.83
C TYR A 114 -0.45 -15.25 5.61
N LYS A 115 0.87 -15.25 5.39
CA LYS A 115 1.51 -15.90 4.22
C LYS A 115 0.93 -15.45 2.88
N ARG A 116 0.59 -14.16 2.78
CA ARG A 116 0.12 -13.50 1.57
C ARG A 116 1.29 -12.83 0.87
N ASN A 117 1.23 -12.75 -0.47
CA ASN A 117 2.24 -12.03 -1.22
C ASN A 117 2.19 -10.53 -0.89
N ILE A 118 3.36 -9.95 -0.64
CA ILE A 118 3.56 -8.50 -0.63
C ILE A 118 4.76 -8.22 -1.53
N TRP A 119 4.50 -7.58 -2.66
CA TRP A 119 5.51 -7.18 -3.62
C TRP A 119 5.96 -5.75 -3.37
N LEU A 120 7.26 -5.56 -3.11
CA LEU A 120 7.88 -4.25 -2.94
C LEU A 120 8.39 -3.77 -4.29
N CYS A 121 7.77 -2.74 -4.86
CA CYS A 121 7.96 -2.32 -6.26
C CYS A 121 8.56 -0.93 -6.44
N ASP A 122 9.00 -0.24 -5.40
CA ASP A 122 9.71 1.03 -5.52
C ASP A 122 11.15 0.77 -6.00
N ALA A 123 11.29 0.51 -7.29
CA ALA A 123 12.50 0.00 -7.93
C ALA A 123 12.96 0.82 -9.15
N LEU A 124 12.30 1.95 -9.47
CA LEU A 124 12.67 2.77 -10.63
C LEU A 124 14.08 3.35 -10.49
N GLY A 125 14.52 3.66 -9.27
CA GLY A 125 15.88 4.12 -9.00
C GLY A 125 16.99 3.09 -9.32
N ILE A 126 16.63 1.84 -9.55
CA ILE A 126 17.53 0.75 -9.95
C ILE A 126 17.15 0.16 -11.32
N ASN A 127 16.36 0.91 -12.11
CA ASN A 127 15.88 0.52 -13.44
C ASN A 127 15.14 -0.83 -13.47
N LYS A 128 14.32 -1.09 -12.45
CA LYS A 128 13.50 -2.32 -12.36
C LYS A 128 12.01 -1.99 -12.20
N TYR A 129 11.18 -2.92 -12.64
CA TYR A 129 9.73 -2.81 -12.57
C TYR A 129 9.08 -4.21 -12.48
N LEU A 130 7.85 -4.26 -12.05
CA LEU A 130 7.07 -5.49 -11.94
C LEU A 130 6.09 -5.57 -13.12
N ILE A 131 6.16 -6.66 -13.88
CA ILE A 131 5.15 -7.01 -14.87
C ILE A 131 4.14 -7.96 -14.23
N ILE A 132 2.86 -7.71 -14.51
CA ILE A 132 1.79 -8.64 -14.18
C ILE A 132 1.17 -9.10 -15.49
N ASN A 133 1.33 -10.38 -15.79
CA ASN A 133 0.82 -10.98 -17.01
C ASN A 133 0.06 -12.27 -16.69
N ASN A 134 -1.24 -12.29 -16.98
CA ASN A 134 -2.13 -13.42 -16.72
C ASN A 134 -2.01 -13.96 -15.28
N GLY A 135 -1.92 -13.07 -14.29
CA GLY A 135 -1.79 -13.44 -12.87
C GLY A 135 -0.38 -13.84 -12.44
N ILE A 136 0.59 -13.78 -13.32
CA ILE A 136 2.00 -14.07 -13.00
C ILE A 136 2.73 -12.75 -12.77
N PHE A 137 3.41 -12.64 -11.63
CA PHE A 137 4.18 -11.48 -11.22
C PHE A 137 5.65 -11.70 -11.59
N ILE A 138 6.19 -10.87 -12.48
CA ILE A 138 7.52 -11.05 -13.08
C ILE A 138 8.37 -9.79 -12.82
N PRO A 139 9.34 -9.86 -11.89
CA PRO A 139 10.36 -8.81 -11.77
C PRO A 139 11.15 -8.67 -13.08
N SER A 140 11.28 -7.44 -13.56
CA SER A 140 11.94 -7.12 -14.83
C SER A 140 12.84 -5.89 -14.68
N LYS A 141 13.71 -5.66 -15.66
CA LYS A 141 14.55 -4.46 -15.71
C LYS A 141 14.40 -3.75 -17.06
N LEU A 142 14.61 -2.42 -17.04
CA LEU A 142 14.72 -1.59 -18.23
C LEU A 142 16.01 -1.91 -18.99
#